data_2a4d9d0806849908a1de28d6a7f41600
#
_entry.id   2a4d9d0806849908a1de28d6a7f41600
#
_cell.length_a   1.000
_cell.length_b   1.000
_cell.length_c   1.000
_cell.angle_alpha   90.00
_cell.angle_beta   90.00
_cell.angle_gamma   90.00
#
_symmetry.space_group_name_H-M   'P 1'
#
loop_
_entity.id
_entity.type
_entity.pdbx_description
1 polymer ?
#
loop_
_entity_poly.entity_id
_entity_poly.type
_entity_poly.pdbx_seq_one_letter_code
_entity_poly.pdbx_strand_id
1 'polypeptide(L)'
;MFAVEVVLSLSGQALIGGREGIGWRIAAWEDYGFSPAFMPFLFAPGVDQFDVLKRFVTYAFIHASFTDAAFAIVITLAIGKFVGEVMRDSAMAILYIACTILPAIIFGLVAPDGAWLFSGYAPAYGLIGAYTYILWIYLRRRGERQIAAFRLIGFLLALQIVYTAIFGASSRWIAEVPGFIVGFCVTPILLPGGWSALLAKLRTR
;
A
#
# COMPACT_ATOMS: atom_id res chain seq x y z
N MET A 1 4.11 -6.96 9.20
CA MET A 1 2.81 -7.60 8.88
C MET A 1 2.67 -8.96 9.57
N PHE A 2 3.41 -9.99 9.17
CA PHE A 2 3.21 -11.36 9.69
C PHE A 2 3.24 -11.46 11.22
N ALA A 3 4.29 -10.94 11.88
CA ALA A 3 4.40 -10.99 13.35
C ALA A 3 3.22 -10.30 14.07
N VAL A 4 2.79 -9.13 13.58
CA VAL A 4 1.65 -8.40 14.12
C VAL A 4 0.38 -9.23 13.98
N GLU A 5 0.16 -9.82 12.80
CA GLU A 5 -1.03 -10.64 12.56
C GLU A 5 -1.07 -11.92 13.41
N VAL A 6 0.07 -12.58 13.61
CA VAL A 6 0.16 -13.74 14.50
C VAL A 6 -0.27 -13.37 15.92
N VAL A 7 0.23 -12.25 16.46
CA VAL A 7 -0.15 -11.77 17.80
C VAL A 7 -1.64 -11.45 17.86
N LEU A 8 -2.18 -10.70 16.90
CA LEU A 8 -3.60 -10.32 16.88
C LEU A 8 -4.53 -11.50 16.65
N SER A 9 -4.12 -12.51 15.89
CA SER A 9 -4.91 -13.72 15.67
C SER A 9 -4.93 -14.62 16.88
N LEU A 10 -3.79 -14.81 17.56
CA LEU A 10 -3.71 -15.58 18.80
C LEU A 10 -4.44 -14.90 19.96
N SER A 11 -4.40 -13.56 20.04
CA SER A 11 -5.15 -12.80 21.04
C SER A 11 -6.66 -12.93 20.82
N GLY A 12 -7.13 -12.89 19.58
CA GLY A 12 -8.54 -13.08 19.24
C GLY A 12 -9.10 -14.45 19.63
N GLN A 13 -8.23 -15.46 19.78
CA GLN A 13 -8.57 -16.80 20.27
C GLN A 13 -8.34 -16.96 21.79
N ALA A 14 -8.05 -15.87 22.50
CA ALA A 14 -7.70 -15.85 23.93
C ALA A 14 -6.47 -16.72 24.31
N LEU A 15 -5.65 -17.10 23.34
CA LEU A 15 -4.41 -17.86 23.55
C LEU A 15 -3.29 -16.98 24.12
N ILE A 16 -3.33 -15.67 23.81
CA ILE A 16 -2.44 -14.65 24.36
C ILE A 16 -3.30 -13.53 24.95
N GLY A 17 -2.96 -13.04 26.16
CA GLY A 17 -3.70 -11.98 26.85
C GLY A 17 -5.04 -12.39 27.45
N GLY A 18 -5.42 -13.67 27.38
CA GLY A 18 -6.68 -14.16 27.93
C GLY A 18 -7.91 -13.44 27.37
N ARG A 19 -8.91 -13.14 28.23
CA ARG A 19 -10.13 -12.43 27.82
C ARG A 19 -9.88 -10.99 27.36
N GLU A 20 -8.85 -10.33 27.89
CA GLU A 20 -8.47 -8.96 27.51
C GLU A 20 -7.88 -8.93 26.09
N GLY A 21 -7.21 -10.00 25.65
CA GLY A 21 -6.66 -10.12 24.31
C GLY A 21 -7.69 -10.07 23.19
N ILE A 22 -8.95 -10.42 23.45
CA ILE A 22 -10.00 -10.46 22.42
C ILE A 22 -10.26 -9.08 21.79
N GLY A 23 -10.05 -8.00 22.54
CA GLY A 23 -10.21 -6.61 22.04
C GLY A 23 -8.98 -6.01 21.34
N TRP A 24 -7.82 -6.67 21.37
CA TRP A 24 -6.54 -6.08 20.90
C TRP A 24 -6.57 -5.69 19.42
N ARG A 25 -7.29 -6.41 18.58
CA ARG A 25 -7.41 -6.06 17.15
C ARG A 25 -8.15 -4.74 16.96
N ILE A 26 -9.21 -4.48 17.71
CA ILE A 26 -9.97 -3.23 17.64
C ILE A 26 -9.12 -2.09 18.18
N ALA A 27 -8.47 -2.28 19.33
CA ALA A 27 -7.54 -1.31 19.89
C ALA A 27 -6.39 -0.99 18.91
N ALA A 28 -5.84 -2.00 18.24
CA ALA A 28 -4.82 -1.79 17.21
C ALA A 28 -5.33 -0.97 16.01
N TRP A 29 -6.59 -1.11 15.61
CA TRP A 29 -7.16 -0.25 14.56
C TRP A 29 -7.28 1.20 15.03
N GLU A 30 -7.74 1.43 16.27
CA GLU A 30 -7.89 2.76 16.85
C GLU A 30 -6.55 3.44 17.07
N ASP A 31 -5.52 2.71 17.52
CA ASP A 31 -4.20 3.27 17.86
C ASP A 31 -3.28 3.48 16.65
N TYR A 32 -3.40 2.64 15.61
CA TYR A 32 -2.45 2.58 14.50
C TYR A 32 -3.08 2.68 13.12
N GLY A 33 -4.41 2.56 13.01
CA GLY A 33 -5.14 2.79 11.76
C GLY A 33 -5.12 4.27 11.39
N PHE A 34 -5.38 4.57 10.12
CA PHE A 34 -5.45 5.94 9.63
C PHE A 34 -6.89 6.30 9.22
N SER A 35 -7.30 7.53 9.51
CA SER A 35 -8.60 8.09 9.12
C SER A 35 -8.44 9.54 8.68
N PRO A 36 -9.27 10.05 7.74
CA PRO A 36 -9.32 11.48 7.39
C PRO A 36 -9.47 12.40 8.59
N ALA A 37 -10.13 11.94 9.65
CA ALA A 37 -10.30 12.70 10.90
C ALA A 37 -8.97 13.13 11.55
N PHE A 38 -7.84 12.47 11.24
CA PHE A 38 -6.53 12.85 11.75
C PHE A 38 -5.85 13.99 10.97
N MET A 39 -6.31 14.28 9.74
CA MET A 39 -5.68 15.31 8.89
C MET A 39 -5.65 16.72 9.52
N PRO A 40 -6.72 17.24 10.17
CA PRO A 40 -6.68 18.54 10.81
C PRO A 40 -5.69 18.63 11.97
N PHE A 41 -5.38 17.51 12.60
CA PHE A 41 -4.47 17.44 13.74
C PHE A 41 -2.99 17.46 13.37
N LEU A 42 -2.65 17.28 12.09
CA LEU A 42 -1.26 17.29 11.60
C LEU A 42 -0.47 18.55 11.98
N PHE A 43 -1.17 19.70 12.11
CA PHE A 43 -0.55 20.98 12.43
C PHE A 43 -1.21 21.66 13.63
N ALA A 44 -2.08 20.95 14.35
CA ALA A 44 -2.79 21.51 15.49
C ALA A 44 -1.86 21.67 16.70
N PRO A 45 -1.84 22.84 17.37
CA PRO A 45 -1.05 23.02 18.59
C PRO A 45 -1.60 22.15 19.73
N GLY A 46 -0.71 21.57 20.53
CA GLY A 46 -1.07 20.76 21.70
C GLY A 46 -1.43 19.31 21.41
N VAL A 47 -1.33 18.86 20.15
CA VAL A 47 -1.52 17.46 19.76
C VAL A 47 -0.15 16.78 19.64
N ASP A 48 -0.05 15.52 20.06
CA ASP A 48 1.15 14.72 19.81
C ASP A 48 1.28 14.43 18.32
N GLN A 49 2.15 15.19 17.66
CA GLN A 49 2.42 15.07 16.23
C GLN A 49 2.93 13.67 15.85
N PHE A 50 3.67 13.01 16.75
CA PHE A 50 4.19 11.68 16.49
C PHE A 50 3.05 10.66 16.39
N ASP A 51 2.03 10.76 17.26
CA ASP A 51 0.86 9.88 17.20
C ASP A 51 0.11 9.99 15.87
N VAL A 52 -0.02 11.19 15.34
CA VAL A 52 -0.67 11.43 14.04
C VAL A 52 0.22 10.92 12.90
N LEU A 53 1.51 11.25 12.91
CA LEU A 53 2.44 10.90 11.82
C LEU A 53 2.69 9.40 11.71
N LYS A 54 2.79 8.67 12.84
CA LYS A 54 3.01 7.21 12.81
C LYS A 54 1.93 6.50 12.01
N ARG A 55 0.67 6.99 12.05
CA ARG A 55 -0.49 6.38 11.40
C ARG A 55 -0.38 6.30 9.88
N PHE A 56 0.38 7.23 9.25
CA PHE A 56 0.65 7.18 7.81
C PHE A 56 1.49 5.96 7.37
N VAL A 57 2.12 5.28 8.32
CA VAL A 57 2.94 4.10 8.06
C VAL A 57 2.35 2.86 8.72
N THR A 58 1.88 2.98 9.97
CA THR A 58 1.47 1.83 10.79
C THR A 58 0.20 1.16 10.28
N TYR A 59 -0.72 1.89 9.65
CA TYR A 59 -1.95 1.34 9.09
C TYR A 59 -1.70 0.13 8.16
N ALA A 60 -0.59 0.16 7.41
CA ALA A 60 -0.23 -0.88 6.45
C ALA A 60 0.15 -2.23 7.10
N PHE A 61 0.37 -2.24 8.42
CA PHE A 61 0.79 -3.43 9.15
C PHE A 61 -0.35 -4.10 9.92
N ILE A 62 -1.53 -3.49 9.97
CA ILE A 62 -2.70 -3.96 10.72
C ILE A 62 -3.79 -4.35 9.73
N HIS A 63 -4.40 -5.51 9.94
CA HIS A 63 -5.35 -6.10 9.01
C HIS A 63 -6.67 -6.43 9.70
N ALA A 64 -7.75 -6.48 8.90
CA ALA A 64 -9.09 -6.76 9.40
C ALA A 64 -9.22 -8.21 9.92
N SER A 65 -8.49 -9.13 9.29
CA SER A 65 -8.52 -10.56 9.62
C SER A 65 -7.23 -11.23 9.20
N PHE A 66 -7.01 -12.45 9.67
CA PHE A 66 -5.91 -13.30 9.21
C PHE A 66 -5.90 -13.50 7.69
N THR A 67 -7.08 -13.72 7.10
CA THR A 67 -7.21 -13.91 5.65
C THR A 67 -6.82 -12.64 4.89
N ASP A 68 -7.26 -11.46 5.36
CA ASP A 68 -6.89 -10.16 4.79
C ASP A 68 -5.36 -9.95 4.82
N ALA A 69 -4.74 -10.25 5.98
CA ALA A 69 -3.29 -10.20 6.14
C ALA A 69 -2.55 -11.19 5.22
N ALA A 70 -3.02 -12.43 5.15
CA ALA A 70 -2.40 -13.47 4.33
C ALA A 70 -2.36 -13.06 2.85
N PHE A 71 -3.47 -12.55 2.31
CA PHE A 71 -3.50 -12.06 0.93
C PHE A 71 -2.56 -10.87 0.71
N ALA A 72 -2.57 -9.87 1.60
CA ALA A 72 -1.68 -8.72 1.50
C ALA A 72 -0.20 -9.13 1.53
N ILE A 73 0.16 -10.06 2.44
CA ILE A 73 1.51 -10.60 2.57
C ILE A 73 1.92 -11.38 1.32
N VAL A 74 1.06 -12.28 0.83
CA VAL A 74 1.35 -13.08 -0.36
C VAL A 74 1.57 -12.20 -1.58
N ILE A 75 0.71 -11.20 -1.81
CA ILE A 75 0.88 -10.27 -2.94
C ILE A 75 2.18 -9.47 -2.77
N THR A 76 2.43 -8.95 -1.56
CA THR A 76 3.65 -8.17 -1.27
C THR A 76 4.92 -9.00 -1.51
N LEU A 77 4.95 -10.25 -1.05
CA LEU A 77 6.11 -11.12 -1.24
C LEU A 77 6.27 -11.58 -2.69
N ALA A 78 5.18 -11.98 -3.34
CA ALA A 78 5.22 -12.47 -4.72
C ALA A 78 5.66 -11.37 -5.69
N ILE A 79 4.99 -10.22 -5.66
CA ILE A 79 5.33 -9.11 -6.56
C ILE A 79 6.63 -8.42 -6.11
N GLY A 80 6.82 -8.27 -4.80
CA GLY A 80 8.03 -7.69 -4.23
C GLY A 80 9.30 -8.45 -4.62
N LYS A 81 9.24 -9.78 -4.72
CA LYS A 81 10.35 -10.59 -5.23
C LYS A 81 10.74 -10.17 -6.65
N PHE A 82 9.78 -10.12 -7.59
CA PHE A 82 10.06 -9.73 -8.97
C PHE A 82 10.60 -8.31 -9.10
N VAL A 83 10.06 -7.37 -8.33
CA VAL A 83 10.54 -5.97 -8.32
C VAL A 83 11.94 -5.88 -7.70
N GLY A 84 12.20 -6.62 -6.62
CA GLY A 84 13.49 -6.66 -5.93
C GLY A 84 14.62 -7.27 -6.76
N GLU A 85 14.32 -8.18 -7.70
CA GLU A 85 15.33 -8.72 -8.63
C GLU A 85 15.92 -7.65 -9.59
N VAL A 86 15.18 -6.54 -9.79
CA VAL A 86 15.57 -5.49 -10.72
C VAL A 86 16.03 -4.21 -10.00
N MET A 87 15.64 -4.04 -8.74
CA MET A 87 15.93 -2.86 -7.93
C MET A 87 16.97 -3.16 -6.85
N ARG A 88 17.68 -2.11 -6.39
CA ARG A 88 18.50 -2.17 -5.18
C ARG A 88 17.59 -2.20 -3.94
N ASP A 89 18.05 -2.82 -2.87
CA ASP A 89 17.29 -2.92 -1.60
C ASP A 89 16.83 -1.56 -1.06
N SER A 90 17.70 -0.54 -1.12
CA SER A 90 17.36 0.82 -0.72
C SER A 90 16.26 1.45 -1.59
N ALA A 91 16.29 1.21 -2.90
CA ALA A 91 15.26 1.69 -3.83
C ALA A 91 13.92 0.99 -3.57
N MET A 92 13.96 -0.31 -3.25
CA MET A 92 12.78 -1.10 -2.87
C MET A 92 12.17 -0.57 -1.57
N ALA A 93 12.99 -0.27 -0.55
CA ALA A 93 12.52 0.31 0.70
C ALA A 93 11.87 1.70 0.48
N ILE A 94 12.51 2.57 -0.30
CA ILE A 94 11.96 3.89 -0.64
C ILE A 94 10.64 3.75 -1.40
N LEU A 95 10.56 2.84 -2.38
CA LEU A 95 9.34 2.56 -3.13
C LEU A 95 8.20 2.14 -2.19
N TYR A 96 8.48 1.18 -1.29
CA TYR A 96 7.49 0.66 -0.36
C TYR A 96 6.97 1.76 0.59
N ILE A 97 7.88 2.57 1.15
CA ILE A 97 7.53 3.69 2.02
C ILE A 97 6.72 4.74 1.26
N ALA A 98 7.13 5.12 0.05
CA ALA A 98 6.38 6.06 -0.78
C ALA A 98 4.98 5.56 -1.11
N CYS A 99 4.85 4.26 -1.45
CA CYS A 99 3.57 3.62 -1.73
C CYS A 99 2.73 3.35 -0.47
N THR A 100 3.28 3.58 0.73
CA THR A 100 2.55 3.57 1.99
C THR A 100 2.07 4.97 2.33
N ILE A 101 2.95 5.97 2.33
CA ILE A 101 2.65 7.33 2.81
C ILE A 101 1.78 8.12 1.82
N LEU A 102 2.15 8.16 0.54
CA LEU A 102 1.44 9.00 -0.44
C LEU A 102 -0.03 8.59 -0.64
N PRO A 103 -0.37 7.30 -0.75
CA PRO A 103 -1.77 6.89 -0.79
C PRO A 103 -2.55 7.22 0.48
N ALA A 104 -1.92 7.18 1.67
CA ALA A 104 -2.56 7.57 2.92
C ALA A 104 -2.89 9.07 2.94
N ILE A 105 -1.98 9.92 2.41
CA ILE A 105 -2.24 11.35 2.25
C ILE A 105 -3.45 11.57 1.32
N ILE A 106 -3.47 10.90 0.16
CA ILE A 106 -4.58 11.02 -0.80
C ILE A 106 -5.89 10.53 -0.17
N PHE A 107 -5.84 9.41 0.56
CA PHE A 107 -6.99 8.89 1.30
C PHE A 107 -7.51 9.91 2.32
N GLY A 108 -6.61 10.53 3.10
CA GLY A 108 -6.98 11.56 4.08
C GLY A 108 -7.64 12.80 3.46
N LEU A 109 -7.32 13.13 2.20
CA LEU A 109 -7.87 14.28 1.49
C LEU A 109 -9.19 14.01 0.77
N VAL A 110 -9.45 12.75 0.38
CA VAL A 110 -10.53 12.40 -0.57
C VAL A 110 -11.57 11.46 0.05
N ALA A 111 -11.18 10.64 1.02
CA ALA A 111 -12.09 9.65 1.59
C ALA A 111 -13.18 10.33 2.44
N PRO A 112 -14.39 9.75 2.50
CA PRO A 112 -15.48 10.30 3.28
C PRO A 112 -15.18 10.26 4.78
N ASP A 113 -15.83 11.17 5.53
CA ASP A 113 -15.75 11.20 6.98
C ASP A 113 -16.15 9.84 7.58
N GLY A 114 -15.41 9.41 8.60
CA GLY A 114 -15.62 8.12 9.23
C GLY A 114 -15.00 6.92 8.50
N ALA A 115 -14.38 7.12 7.34
CA ALA A 115 -13.62 6.06 6.68
C ALA A 115 -12.33 5.74 7.45
N TRP A 116 -12.00 4.45 7.50
CA TRP A 116 -10.76 3.96 8.09
C TRP A 116 -9.91 3.27 7.05
N LEU A 117 -8.62 3.58 7.06
CA LEU A 117 -7.60 2.92 6.25
C LEU A 117 -6.75 2.04 7.17
N PHE A 118 -6.77 0.76 6.90
CA PHE A 118 -5.90 -0.27 7.47
C PHE A 118 -5.66 -1.34 6.40
N SER A 119 -4.61 -2.13 6.53
CA SER A 119 -4.16 -3.16 5.60
C SER A 119 -3.05 -2.71 4.63
N GLY A 120 -2.18 -3.67 4.32
CA GLY A 120 -1.02 -3.51 3.44
C GLY A 120 -1.34 -3.50 1.95
N TYR A 121 -2.62 -3.33 1.55
CA TYR A 121 -2.97 -3.34 0.12
C TYR A 121 -2.47 -2.11 -0.63
N ALA A 122 -2.47 -0.91 -0.04
CA ALA A 122 -1.97 0.27 -0.73
C ALA A 122 -0.50 0.13 -1.17
N PRO A 123 0.47 -0.25 -0.31
CA PRO A 123 1.82 -0.56 -0.75
C PRO A 123 1.92 -1.80 -1.66
N ALA A 124 1.08 -2.83 -1.48
CA ALA A 124 1.04 -3.99 -2.37
C ALA A 124 0.62 -3.60 -3.80
N TYR A 125 -0.40 -2.75 -3.95
CA TYR A 125 -0.76 -2.17 -5.26
C TYR A 125 0.34 -1.28 -5.82
N GLY A 126 1.11 -0.59 -4.95
CA GLY A 126 2.31 0.12 -5.34
C GLY A 126 3.36 -0.78 -5.97
N LEU A 127 3.61 -1.96 -5.38
CA LEU A 127 4.49 -2.96 -5.97
C LEU A 127 3.96 -3.50 -7.31
N ILE A 128 2.64 -3.68 -7.45
CA ILE A 128 2.01 -4.05 -8.71
C ILE A 128 2.22 -2.94 -9.76
N GLY A 129 2.13 -1.67 -9.35
CA GLY A 129 2.44 -0.53 -10.21
C GLY A 129 3.89 -0.55 -10.71
N ALA A 130 4.84 -0.80 -9.80
CA ALA A 130 6.25 -0.94 -10.12
C ALA A 130 6.51 -2.11 -11.08
N TYR A 131 5.95 -3.29 -10.79
CA TYR A 131 6.01 -4.46 -11.65
C TYR A 131 5.43 -4.17 -13.04
N THR A 132 4.28 -3.50 -13.10
CA THR A 132 3.64 -3.11 -14.37
C THR A 132 4.55 -2.22 -15.20
N TYR A 133 5.24 -1.24 -14.58
CA TYR A 133 6.21 -0.40 -15.29
C TYR A 133 7.40 -1.20 -15.82
N ILE A 134 7.98 -2.08 -15.01
CA ILE A 134 9.11 -2.93 -15.41
C ILE A 134 8.69 -3.82 -16.59
N LEU A 135 7.54 -4.47 -16.50
CA LEU A 135 7.00 -5.32 -17.56
C LEU A 135 6.68 -4.50 -18.82
N TRP A 136 6.15 -3.27 -18.67
CA TRP A 136 5.86 -2.37 -19.79
C TRP A 136 7.12 -2.02 -20.59
N ILE A 137 8.24 -1.69 -19.91
CA ILE A 137 9.53 -1.43 -20.57
C ILE A 137 10.09 -2.70 -21.21
N TYR A 138 9.95 -3.84 -20.55
CA TYR A 138 10.42 -5.14 -21.07
C TYR A 138 9.71 -5.50 -22.38
N LEU A 139 8.37 -5.42 -22.42
CA LEU A 139 7.56 -5.67 -23.61
C LEU A 139 7.89 -4.69 -24.75
N ARG A 140 8.08 -3.40 -24.40
CA ARG A 140 8.51 -2.38 -25.36
C ARG A 140 9.83 -2.73 -26.05
N ARG A 141 10.80 -3.23 -25.29
CA ARG A 141 12.12 -3.64 -25.86
C ARG A 141 12.01 -4.85 -26.78
N ARG A 142 11.02 -5.68 -26.60
CA ARG A 142 10.73 -6.86 -27.43
C ARG A 142 9.83 -6.56 -28.63
N GLY A 143 9.31 -5.36 -28.75
CA GLY A 143 8.34 -5.02 -29.81
C GLY A 143 6.97 -5.63 -29.57
N GLU A 144 6.68 -6.12 -28.35
CA GLU A 144 5.42 -6.74 -27.98
C GLU A 144 4.37 -5.69 -27.52
N ARG A 145 3.11 -6.12 -27.43
CA ARG A 145 2.01 -5.24 -27.02
C ARG A 145 2.15 -4.81 -25.54
N GLN A 146 2.53 -3.57 -25.30
CA GLN A 146 2.77 -3.01 -23.97
C GLN A 146 1.54 -3.03 -23.06
N ILE A 147 0.32 -2.98 -23.65
CA ILE A 147 -0.93 -3.05 -22.88
C ILE A 147 -1.06 -4.34 -22.07
N ALA A 148 -0.34 -5.40 -22.47
CA ALA A 148 -0.31 -6.65 -21.74
C ALA A 148 0.27 -6.51 -20.32
N ALA A 149 1.10 -5.49 -20.06
CA ALA A 149 1.61 -5.19 -18.73
C ALA A 149 0.50 -4.84 -17.72
N PHE A 150 -0.60 -4.27 -18.19
CA PHE A 150 -1.72 -3.83 -17.34
C PHE A 150 -2.75 -4.93 -17.06
N ARG A 151 -2.53 -6.17 -17.52
CA ARG A 151 -3.48 -7.27 -17.30
C ARG A 151 -3.73 -7.57 -15.83
N LEU A 152 -2.66 -7.55 -15.01
CA LEU A 152 -2.77 -7.85 -13.58
C LEU A 152 -3.64 -6.82 -12.86
N ILE A 153 -3.34 -5.53 -13.04
CA ILE A 153 -4.14 -4.48 -12.40
C ILE A 153 -5.56 -4.45 -12.93
N GLY A 154 -5.76 -4.65 -14.25
CA GLY A 154 -7.08 -4.73 -14.84
C GLY A 154 -7.92 -5.87 -14.24
N PHE A 155 -7.32 -7.04 -14.04
CA PHE A 155 -7.98 -8.17 -13.38
C PHE A 155 -8.34 -7.85 -11.93
N LEU A 156 -7.42 -7.26 -11.16
CA LEU A 156 -7.67 -6.90 -9.76
C LEU A 156 -8.78 -5.85 -9.62
N LEU A 157 -8.77 -4.81 -10.47
CA LEU A 157 -9.84 -3.81 -10.48
C LEU A 157 -11.20 -4.40 -10.87
N ALA A 158 -11.24 -5.30 -11.86
CA ALA A 158 -12.47 -6.01 -12.22
C ALA A 158 -12.99 -6.85 -11.05
N LEU A 159 -12.11 -7.59 -10.36
CA LEU A 159 -12.47 -8.37 -9.17
C LEU A 159 -13.00 -7.47 -8.06
N GLN A 160 -12.39 -6.31 -7.85
CA GLN A 160 -12.81 -5.33 -6.85
C GLN A 160 -14.19 -4.74 -7.16
N ILE A 161 -14.49 -4.47 -8.44
CA ILE A 161 -15.83 -4.02 -8.87
C ILE A 161 -16.87 -5.11 -8.56
N VAL A 162 -16.58 -6.36 -8.90
CA VAL A 162 -17.48 -7.50 -8.60
C VAL A 162 -17.69 -7.64 -7.09
N TYR A 163 -16.61 -7.57 -6.31
CA TYR A 163 -16.70 -7.63 -4.85
C TYR A 163 -17.57 -6.50 -4.28
N THR A 164 -17.38 -5.28 -4.76
CA THR A 164 -18.16 -4.10 -4.35
C THR A 164 -19.64 -4.24 -4.71
N ALA A 165 -19.95 -4.80 -5.86
CA ALA A 165 -21.34 -5.04 -6.27
C ALA A 165 -22.06 -6.08 -5.39
N ILE A 166 -21.33 -7.07 -4.86
CA ILE A 166 -21.90 -8.14 -4.04
C ILE A 166 -21.97 -7.76 -2.55
N PHE A 167 -20.89 -7.15 -2.01
CA PHE A 167 -20.69 -6.94 -0.57
C PHE A 167 -20.82 -5.47 -0.13
N GLY A 168 -21.03 -4.56 -1.07
CA GLY A 168 -21.12 -3.12 -0.83
C GLY A 168 -19.78 -2.40 -1.02
N ALA A 169 -19.87 -1.07 -1.10
CA ALA A 169 -18.72 -0.21 -1.37
C ALA A 169 -17.75 -0.18 -0.18
N SER A 170 -16.48 -0.41 -0.46
CA SER A 170 -15.38 -0.19 0.47
C SER A 170 -14.58 1.02 0.04
N SER A 171 -14.20 1.90 0.96
CA SER A 171 -13.36 3.08 0.66
C SER A 171 -11.89 2.73 0.37
N ARG A 172 -11.47 1.47 0.48
CA ARG A 172 -10.06 1.04 0.32
C ARG A 172 -9.45 1.40 -1.02
N TRP A 173 -10.24 1.33 -2.11
CA TRP A 173 -9.78 1.66 -3.45
C TRP A 173 -9.20 3.08 -3.57
N ILE A 174 -9.64 4.01 -2.69
CA ILE A 174 -9.14 5.40 -2.62
C ILE A 174 -7.66 5.44 -2.22
N ALA A 175 -7.12 4.40 -1.58
CA ALA A 175 -5.70 4.25 -1.30
C ALA A 175 -5.01 3.26 -2.27
N GLU A 176 -5.70 2.21 -2.70
CA GLU A 176 -5.14 1.15 -3.55
C GLU A 176 -4.79 1.66 -4.95
N VAL A 177 -5.71 2.42 -5.59
CA VAL A 177 -5.48 3.00 -6.92
C VAL A 177 -4.34 4.03 -6.90
N PRO A 178 -4.30 5.01 -5.99
CA PRO A 178 -3.13 5.87 -5.85
C PRO A 178 -1.84 5.09 -5.53
N GLY A 179 -1.91 4.04 -4.72
CA GLY A 179 -0.76 3.15 -4.48
C GLY A 179 -0.16 2.63 -5.77
N PHE A 180 -0.99 2.07 -6.65
CA PHE A 180 -0.58 1.62 -7.98
C PHE A 180 0.04 2.75 -8.81
N ILE A 181 -0.59 3.92 -8.86
CA ILE A 181 -0.11 5.08 -9.64
C ILE A 181 1.25 5.55 -9.11
N VAL A 182 1.40 5.69 -7.80
CA VAL A 182 2.68 6.06 -7.16
C VAL A 182 3.76 5.05 -7.52
N GLY A 183 3.49 3.76 -7.36
CA GLY A 183 4.42 2.70 -7.70
C GLY A 183 4.86 2.75 -9.17
N PHE A 184 3.92 2.92 -10.09
CA PHE A 184 4.21 3.04 -11.51
C PHE A 184 5.05 4.29 -11.84
N CYS A 185 4.73 5.46 -11.25
CA CYS A 185 5.40 6.73 -11.54
C CYS A 185 6.75 6.88 -10.86
N VAL A 186 6.96 6.30 -9.68
CA VAL A 186 8.21 6.41 -8.92
C VAL A 186 9.26 5.41 -9.43
N THR A 187 8.84 4.26 -9.92
CA THR A 187 9.73 3.19 -10.42
C THR A 187 10.76 3.66 -11.45
N PRO A 188 10.42 4.47 -12.49
CA PRO A 188 11.42 4.95 -13.46
C PRO A 188 12.58 5.72 -12.82
N ILE A 189 12.35 6.39 -11.71
CA ILE A 189 13.35 7.17 -10.98
C ILE A 189 14.27 6.27 -10.17
N LEU A 190 13.69 5.22 -9.58
CA LEU A 190 14.38 4.30 -8.67
C LEU A 190 15.15 3.18 -9.36
N LEU A 191 14.84 2.88 -10.63
CA LEU A 191 15.59 1.89 -11.41
C LEU A 191 17.05 2.31 -11.62
N PRO A 192 17.99 1.35 -11.69
CA PRO A 192 19.39 1.65 -11.97
C PRO A 192 19.56 2.50 -13.23
N GLY A 193 20.20 3.66 -13.11
CA GLY A 193 20.35 4.61 -14.20
C GLY A 193 19.13 5.48 -14.53
N GLY A 194 18.00 5.28 -13.84
CA GLY A 194 16.76 6.01 -14.09
C GLY A 194 16.89 7.51 -13.81
N TRP A 195 17.52 7.86 -12.70
CA TRP A 195 17.76 9.25 -12.33
C TRP A 195 18.63 10.00 -13.35
N SER A 196 19.73 9.39 -13.80
CA SER A 196 20.62 9.97 -14.80
C SER A 196 19.95 10.13 -16.17
N ALA A 197 19.12 9.17 -16.57
CA ALA A 197 18.33 9.24 -17.79
C ALA A 197 17.28 10.36 -17.73
N LEU A 198 16.64 10.56 -16.57
CA LEU A 198 15.69 11.65 -16.35
C LEU A 198 16.39 13.02 -16.46
N LEU A 199 17.53 13.17 -15.77
CA LEU A 199 18.33 14.41 -15.82
C LEU A 199 18.84 14.71 -17.23
N ALA A 200 19.30 13.71 -17.97
CA ALA A 200 19.72 13.88 -19.36
C ALA A 200 18.57 14.39 -20.23
N LYS A 201 17.35 13.84 -20.06
CA LYS A 201 16.17 14.27 -20.81
C LYS A 201 15.71 15.71 -20.47
N LEU A 202 15.94 16.17 -19.24
CA LEU A 202 15.64 17.54 -18.83
C LEU A 202 16.69 18.56 -19.36
N ARG A 203 17.94 18.13 -19.51
CA ARG A 203 19.03 18.97 -20.05
C ARG A 203 18.98 19.16 -21.55
N THR A 204 18.32 18.27 -22.29
CA THR A 204 18.19 18.35 -23.77
C THR A 204 16.92 19.10 -24.21
N ARG A 205 16.22 19.74 -23.31
CA ARG A 205 15.13 20.69 -23.56
C ARG A 205 15.60 22.13 -23.22
#